data_261faaf97c803f42beba0e3d8a46d86e
#
_entry.id   261faaf97c803f42beba0e3d8a46d86e
#
_cell.length_a   1.000
_cell.length_b   1.000
_cell.length_c   1.000
_cell.angle_alpha   90.00
_cell.angle_beta   90.00
_cell.angle_gamma   90.00
#
_symmetry.space_group_name_H-M   'P 1'
#
loop_
_entity.id
_entity.type
_entity.pdbx_description
1 polymer ?
#
loop_
_entity_poly.entity_id
_entity_poly.type
_entity_poly.pdbx_seq_one_letter_code
_entity_poly.pdbx_strand_id
1 'polypeptide(L)'
;DGVCTISLFLSERGKQMAAQSKSAKLDRKKLFSDPVMVGMISILLIFLVLFIVYPLFVLLIDSIYTEGKLTLSVFQRVLSMKRFRTAFSNTLVLGLLTGILSTAIGLLFAYVDVYVKIKNKAVGKLFNVVSLLPVVSPPFVLSLSTIMLFGRSGIITRSLLHIYDSNVYGLKGIVVVQTLTFFPVCYLMLKGLLKNIDPSLEEAARDIGASRMKVFTTVPLPLLLPGLGNAFLVTFIESVADFANPMLIGGDYDTLATTIYLQVT
;
A
#
# COMPACT_ATOMS: atom_id res chain seq x y z
N ASP A 1 48.00 -3.40 14.78
CA ASP A 1 47.59 -3.33 13.33
C ASP A 1 46.08 -3.01 13.13
N GLY A 2 45.22 -3.36 14.08
CA GLY A 2 43.76 -3.12 13.92
C GLY A 2 43.30 -1.64 13.99
N VAL A 3 44.02 -0.82 14.74
CA VAL A 3 43.66 0.62 14.93
C VAL A 3 43.93 1.43 13.65
N CYS A 4 44.98 1.07 12.91
CA CYS A 4 45.33 1.73 11.64
C CYS A 4 44.31 1.44 10.54
N THR A 5 43.75 0.23 10.50
CA THR A 5 42.72 -0.17 9.52
C THR A 5 41.37 0.52 9.76
N ILE A 6 40.99 0.69 11.03
CA ILE A 6 39.74 1.40 11.41
C ILE A 6 39.86 2.89 11.09
N SER A 7 41.02 3.52 11.33
CA SER A 7 41.24 4.94 11.03
C SER A 7 41.21 5.22 9.51
N LEU A 8 41.75 4.34 8.71
CA LEU A 8 41.68 4.41 7.24
C LEU A 8 40.25 4.25 6.73
N PHE A 9 39.48 3.29 7.26
CA PHE A 9 38.07 3.06 6.88
C PHE A 9 37.17 4.25 7.26
N LEU A 10 37.39 4.86 8.44
CA LEU A 10 36.65 6.06 8.85
C LEU A 10 37.02 7.29 8.01
N SER A 11 38.32 7.40 7.61
CA SER A 11 38.79 8.47 6.73
C SER A 11 38.20 8.34 5.32
N GLU A 12 38.12 7.14 4.75
CA GLU A 12 37.49 6.92 3.43
C GLU A 12 35.98 7.18 3.45
N ARG A 13 35.26 6.73 4.49
CA ARG A 13 33.85 7.07 4.66
C ARG A 13 33.62 8.58 4.80
N GLY A 14 34.49 9.26 5.53
CA GLY A 14 34.44 10.73 5.65
C GLY A 14 34.63 11.42 4.30
N LYS A 15 35.58 10.97 3.50
CA LYS A 15 35.81 11.48 2.13
C LYS A 15 34.65 11.19 1.18
N GLN A 16 34.04 9.99 1.26
CA GLN A 16 32.86 9.64 0.45
C GLN A 16 31.63 10.48 0.83
N MET A 17 31.36 10.68 2.12
CA MET A 17 30.27 11.56 2.57
C MET A 17 30.51 13.02 2.18
N ALA A 18 31.74 13.51 2.26
CA ALA A 18 32.09 14.87 1.82
C ALA A 18 31.96 15.03 0.30
N ALA A 19 32.35 14.02 -0.48
CA ALA A 19 32.19 14.01 -1.94
C ALA A 19 30.71 13.98 -2.35
N GLN A 20 29.89 13.15 -1.70
CA GLN A 20 28.42 13.12 -1.90
C GLN A 20 27.74 14.43 -1.53
N SER A 21 28.14 15.06 -0.42
CA SER A 21 27.63 16.37 -0.02
C SER A 21 28.01 17.47 -1.02
N LYS A 22 29.23 17.41 -1.57
CA LYS A 22 29.71 18.38 -2.56
C LYS A 22 29.04 18.17 -3.93
N SER A 23 28.80 16.93 -4.35
CA SER A 23 28.01 16.59 -5.54
C SER A 23 26.58 17.09 -5.41
N ALA A 24 25.90 16.80 -4.29
CA ALA A 24 24.55 17.27 -4.04
C ALA A 24 24.42 18.81 -4.03
N LYS A 25 25.42 19.53 -3.54
CA LYS A 25 25.47 21.00 -3.60
C LYS A 25 25.67 21.54 -5.01
N LEU A 26 26.49 20.87 -5.82
CA LEU A 26 26.73 21.23 -7.23
C LEU A 26 25.49 20.94 -8.09
N ASP A 27 24.83 19.81 -7.86
CA ASP A 27 23.59 19.45 -8.55
C ASP A 27 22.46 20.45 -8.20
N ARG A 28 22.34 20.83 -6.92
CA ARG A 28 21.42 21.89 -6.50
C ARG A 28 21.69 23.22 -7.19
N LYS A 29 22.96 23.62 -7.31
CA LYS A 29 23.33 24.88 -7.94
C LYS A 29 23.04 24.87 -9.45
N LYS A 30 23.24 23.72 -10.12
CA LYS A 30 22.87 23.52 -11.53
C LYS A 30 21.34 23.52 -11.72
N LEU A 31 20.61 22.90 -10.80
CA LEU A 31 19.13 22.88 -10.80
C LEU A 31 18.54 24.30 -10.81
N PHE A 32 19.10 25.20 -9.98
CA PHE A 32 18.62 26.58 -9.87
C PHE A 32 19.23 27.54 -10.91
N SER A 33 20.17 27.10 -11.73
CA SER A 33 20.78 27.92 -12.78
C SER A 33 20.08 27.79 -14.15
N ASP A 34 19.25 26.76 -14.34
CA ASP A 34 18.45 26.60 -15.56
C ASP A 34 17.08 27.29 -15.39
N PRO A 35 16.81 28.40 -16.08
CA PRO A 35 15.57 29.17 -15.95
C PRO A 35 14.33 28.36 -16.36
N VAL A 36 14.46 27.41 -17.29
CA VAL A 36 13.34 26.56 -17.74
C VAL A 36 12.98 25.58 -16.63
N MET A 37 13.97 24.95 -16.00
CA MET A 37 13.74 24.01 -14.92
C MET A 37 13.18 24.69 -13.67
N VAL A 38 13.70 25.87 -13.31
CA VAL A 38 13.15 26.69 -12.22
C VAL A 38 11.72 27.08 -12.51
N GLY A 39 11.42 27.49 -13.74
CA GLY A 39 10.06 27.83 -14.17
C GLY A 39 9.10 26.64 -14.03
N MET A 40 9.47 25.45 -14.50
CA MET A 40 8.66 24.24 -14.37
C MET A 40 8.41 23.85 -12.90
N ILE A 41 9.46 23.87 -12.08
CA ILE A 41 9.33 23.55 -10.64
C ILE A 41 8.43 24.59 -9.95
N SER A 42 8.58 25.87 -10.28
CA SER A 42 7.76 26.95 -9.71
C SER A 42 6.28 26.80 -10.09
N ILE A 43 5.97 26.47 -11.33
CA ILE A 43 4.60 26.21 -11.79
C ILE A 43 4.00 25.02 -11.03
N LEU A 44 4.74 23.91 -10.90
CA LEU A 44 4.29 22.75 -10.16
C LEU A 44 4.06 23.06 -8.67
N LEU A 45 4.95 23.84 -8.04
CA LEU A 45 4.78 24.25 -6.65
C LEU A 45 3.58 25.16 -6.46
N ILE A 46 3.37 26.14 -7.34
CA ILE A 46 2.20 27.03 -7.32
C ILE A 46 0.93 26.21 -7.46
N PHE A 47 0.90 25.27 -8.41
CA PHE A 47 -0.24 24.36 -8.61
C PHE A 47 -0.51 23.53 -7.34
N LEU A 48 0.50 22.92 -6.75
CA LEU A 48 0.39 22.13 -5.52
C LEU A 48 -0.13 23.00 -4.35
N VAL A 49 0.43 24.20 -4.17
CA VAL A 49 0.00 25.10 -3.10
C VAL A 49 -1.43 25.53 -3.31
N LEU A 50 -1.82 25.93 -4.53
CA LEU A 50 -3.15 26.46 -4.82
C LEU A 50 -4.24 25.37 -4.73
N PHE A 51 -3.99 24.17 -5.24
CA PHE A 51 -5.01 23.13 -5.37
C PHE A 51 -4.98 22.09 -4.25
N ILE A 52 -3.89 21.97 -3.50
CA ILE A 52 -3.78 20.99 -2.41
C ILE A 52 -3.61 21.69 -1.06
N VAL A 53 -2.56 22.51 -0.89
CA VAL A 53 -2.24 23.09 0.42
C VAL A 53 -3.30 24.11 0.84
N TYR A 54 -3.70 25.00 -0.05
CA TYR A 54 -4.67 26.06 0.26
C TYR A 54 -6.05 25.50 0.68
N PRO A 55 -6.71 24.58 -0.07
CA PRO A 55 -7.98 24.01 0.38
C PRO A 55 -7.86 23.24 1.70
N LEU A 56 -6.79 22.49 1.92
CA LEU A 56 -6.56 21.80 3.20
C LEU A 56 -6.39 22.78 4.35
N PHE A 57 -5.68 23.88 4.13
CA PHE A 57 -5.48 24.92 5.13
C PHE A 57 -6.78 25.64 5.49
N VAL A 58 -7.61 25.96 4.49
CA VAL A 58 -8.95 26.54 4.72
C VAL A 58 -9.82 25.58 5.54
N LEU A 59 -9.90 24.29 5.16
CA LEU A 59 -10.65 23.30 5.91
C LEU A 59 -10.17 23.16 7.36
N LEU A 60 -8.86 23.21 7.60
CA LEU A 60 -8.29 23.15 8.95
C LEU A 60 -8.67 24.39 9.75
N ILE A 61 -8.61 25.58 9.18
CA ILE A 61 -9.02 26.82 9.85
C ILE A 61 -10.51 26.78 10.16
N ASP A 62 -11.38 26.44 9.21
CA ASP A 62 -12.83 26.39 9.41
C ASP A 62 -13.22 25.37 10.46
N SER A 63 -12.45 24.26 10.61
CA SER A 63 -12.71 23.27 11.63
C SER A 63 -12.35 23.74 13.05
N ILE A 64 -11.47 24.71 13.20
CA ILE A 64 -11.01 25.27 14.49
C ILE A 64 -11.65 26.63 14.78
N TYR A 65 -12.01 27.37 13.73
CA TYR A 65 -12.55 28.71 13.84
C TYR A 65 -14.06 28.71 13.58
N THR A 66 -14.87 28.72 14.64
CA THR A 66 -16.33 28.68 14.57
C THR A 66 -16.91 29.91 15.27
N GLU A 67 -17.81 30.64 14.59
CA GLU A 67 -18.52 31.84 15.14
C GLU A 67 -17.55 32.94 15.67
N GLY A 68 -16.42 33.14 14.99
CA GLY A 68 -15.47 34.19 15.37
C GLY A 68 -14.57 33.85 16.57
N LYS A 69 -14.55 32.60 17.03
CA LYS A 69 -13.72 32.13 18.15
C LYS A 69 -12.99 30.84 17.80
N LEU A 70 -11.75 30.72 18.29
CA LEU A 70 -11.00 29.49 18.24
C LEU A 70 -11.62 28.47 19.23
N THR A 71 -12.17 27.37 18.72
CA THR A 71 -12.80 26.34 19.56
C THR A 71 -12.57 24.97 19.00
N LEU A 72 -12.38 24.01 19.90
CA LEU A 72 -12.31 22.59 19.57
C LEU A 72 -13.66 21.87 19.73
N SER A 73 -14.76 22.63 19.92
CA SER A 73 -16.10 22.07 20.15
C SER A 73 -16.59 21.17 19.01
N VAL A 74 -16.22 21.50 17.77
CA VAL A 74 -16.55 20.67 16.60
C VAL A 74 -15.87 19.30 16.70
N PHE A 75 -14.58 19.26 17.04
CA PHE A 75 -13.84 18.01 17.23
C PHE A 75 -14.41 17.19 18.39
N GLN A 76 -14.71 17.83 19.53
CA GLN A 76 -15.32 17.15 20.66
C GLN A 76 -16.68 16.54 20.29
N ARG A 77 -17.51 17.28 19.55
CA ARG A 77 -18.81 16.81 19.06
C ARG A 77 -18.63 15.59 18.15
N VAL A 78 -17.78 15.68 17.12
CA VAL A 78 -17.54 14.58 16.17
C VAL A 78 -16.99 13.34 16.88
N LEU A 79 -15.98 13.49 17.73
CA LEU A 79 -15.38 12.39 18.49
C LEU A 79 -16.34 11.74 19.49
N SER A 80 -17.35 12.49 19.98
CA SER A 80 -18.38 11.95 20.89
C SER A 80 -19.48 11.18 20.16
N MET A 81 -19.66 11.38 18.84
CA MET A 81 -20.67 10.68 18.05
C MET A 81 -20.36 9.18 17.99
N LYS A 82 -21.35 8.35 18.40
CA LYS A 82 -21.22 6.88 18.34
C LYS A 82 -20.90 6.40 16.93
N ARG A 83 -21.58 6.97 15.91
CA ARG A 83 -21.38 6.61 14.50
C ARG A 83 -19.92 6.85 14.04
N PHE A 84 -19.35 8.00 14.40
CA PHE A 84 -17.96 8.30 14.09
C PHE A 84 -16.99 7.29 14.72
N ARG A 85 -17.15 7.00 16.02
CA ARG A 85 -16.30 6.03 16.72
C ARG A 85 -16.41 4.62 16.13
N THR A 86 -17.64 4.21 15.78
CA THR A 86 -17.86 2.92 15.11
C THR A 86 -17.19 2.90 13.73
N ALA A 87 -17.39 3.92 12.90
CA ALA A 87 -16.77 4.01 11.58
C ALA A 87 -15.24 4.07 11.67
N PHE A 88 -14.68 4.78 12.64
CA PHE A 88 -13.25 4.83 12.90
C PHE A 88 -12.68 3.45 13.26
N SER A 89 -13.29 2.77 14.23
CA SER A 89 -12.89 1.41 14.62
C SER A 89 -12.99 0.43 13.44
N ASN A 90 -14.10 0.48 12.71
CA ASN A 90 -14.34 -0.34 11.52
C ASN A 90 -13.27 -0.12 10.47
N THR A 91 -12.91 1.13 10.19
CA THR A 91 -11.87 1.47 9.21
C THR A 91 -10.51 0.92 9.61
N LEU A 92 -10.14 1.02 10.89
CA LEU A 92 -8.88 0.46 11.38
C LEU A 92 -8.86 -1.08 11.29
N VAL A 93 -9.94 -1.73 11.70
CA VAL A 93 -10.06 -3.19 11.59
C VAL A 93 -9.99 -3.64 10.15
N LEU A 94 -10.71 -2.96 9.25
CA LEU A 94 -10.68 -3.23 7.81
C LEU A 94 -9.26 -3.06 7.25
N GLY A 95 -8.60 -1.95 7.55
CA GLY A 95 -7.25 -1.66 7.10
C GLY A 95 -6.23 -2.71 7.58
N LEU A 96 -6.32 -3.10 8.86
CA LEU A 96 -5.46 -4.14 9.41
C LEU A 96 -5.64 -5.49 8.70
N LEU A 97 -6.90 -5.94 8.56
CA LEU A 97 -7.20 -7.22 7.90
C LEU A 97 -6.77 -7.21 6.44
N THR A 98 -7.13 -6.18 5.70
CA THR A 98 -6.75 -6.03 4.29
C THR A 98 -5.25 -5.92 4.12
N GLY A 99 -4.58 -5.11 4.93
CA GLY A 99 -3.12 -4.95 4.89
C GLY A 99 -2.37 -6.25 5.14
N ILE A 100 -2.77 -7.01 6.17
CA ILE A 100 -2.16 -8.32 6.48
C ILE A 100 -2.40 -9.32 5.35
N LEU A 101 -3.65 -9.46 4.87
CA LEU A 101 -3.99 -10.45 3.85
C LEU A 101 -3.37 -10.09 2.50
N SER A 102 -3.40 -8.82 2.09
CA SER A 102 -2.77 -8.37 0.84
C SER A 102 -1.26 -8.58 0.85
N THR A 103 -0.61 -8.28 1.98
CA THR A 103 0.84 -8.49 2.12
C THR A 103 1.19 -9.97 2.10
N ALA A 104 0.41 -10.82 2.79
CA ALA A 104 0.63 -12.27 2.79
C ALA A 104 0.45 -12.89 1.40
N ILE A 105 -0.63 -12.54 0.69
CA ILE A 105 -0.87 -13.00 -0.68
C ILE A 105 0.19 -12.43 -1.64
N GLY A 106 0.52 -11.15 -1.51
CA GLY A 106 1.57 -10.50 -2.30
C GLY A 106 2.93 -11.17 -2.14
N LEU A 107 3.31 -11.53 -0.89
CA LEU A 107 4.53 -12.29 -0.62
C LEU A 107 4.51 -13.67 -1.27
N LEU A 108 3.38 -14.36 -1.20
CA LEU A 108 3.22 -15.69 -1.79
C LEU A 108 3.37 -15.63 -3.32
N PHE A 109 2.74 -14.65 -3.96
CA PHE A 109 2.90 -14.43 -5.40
C PHE A 109 4.32 -14.03 -5.79
N ALA A 110 4.97 -13.16 -5.00
CA ALA A 110 6.35 -12.75 -5.22
C ALA A 110 7.32 -13.95 -5.08
N TYR A 111 7.10 -14.79 -4.07
CA TYR A 111 7.87 -16.02 -3.86
C TYR A 111 7.73 -16.98 -5.05
N VAL A 112 6.50 -17.23 -5.50
CA VAL A 112 6.26 -18.12 -6.65
C VAL A 112 6.94 -17.57 -7.91
N ASP A 113 6.83 -16.28 -8.18
CA ASP A 113 7.40 -15.68 -9.38
C ASP A 113 8.94 -15.66 -9.40
N VAL A 114 9.59 -15.51 -8.24
CA VAL A 114 11.05 -15.44 -8.15
C VAL A 114 11.70 -16.82 -8.01
N TYR A 115 11.10 -17.72 -7.21
CA TYR A 115 11.73 -19.00 -6.85
C TYR A 115 11.16 -20.22 -7.57
N VAL A 116 9.94 -20.13 -8.10
CA VAL A 116 9.32 -21.27 -8.78
C VAL A 116 9.50 -21.16 -10.29
N LYS A 117 10.32 -22.06 -10.87
CA LYS A 117 10.47 -22.15 -12.33
C LYS A 117 9.20 -22.72 -12.97
N ILE A 118 8.33 -21.87 -13.46
CA ILE A 118 7.12 -22.28 -14.20
C ILE A 118 7.57 -22.75 -15.60
N LYS A 119 7.63 -24.08 -15.80
CA LYS A 119 8.10 -24.68 -17.06
C LYS A 119 7.16 -24.38 -18.25
N ASN A 120 5.87 -24.33 -18.01
CA ASN A 120 4.88 -24.07 -19.05
C ASN A 120 4.71 -22.57 -19.29
N LYS A 121 5.08 -22.10 -20.48
CA LYS A 121 4.97 -20.69 -20.89
C LYS A 121 3.55 -20.13 -20.78
N ALA A 122 2.53 -20.93 -21.09
CA ALA A 122 1.15 -20.49 -21.00
C ALA A 122 0.73 -20.26 -19.53
N VAL A 123 1.13 -21.15 -18.62
CA VAL A 123 0.87 -21.00 -17.18
C VAL A 123 1.62 -19.79 -16.63
N GLY A 124 2.86 -19.56 -17.01
CA GLY A 124 3.62 -18.38 -16.61
C GLY A 124 2.99 -17.07 -17.09
N LYS A 125 2.50 -17.06 -18.36
CA LYS A 125 1.78 -15.89 -18.89
C LYS A 125 0.47 -15.65 -18.15
N LEU A 126 -0.31 -16.71 -17.87
CA LEU A 126 -1.56 -16.62 -17.11
C LEU A 126 -1.30 -16.11 -15.70
N PHE A 127 -0.27 -16.62 -15.02
CA PHE A 127 0.13 -16.17 -13.68
C PHE A 127 0.41 -14.65 -13.67
N ASN A 128 1.20 -14.14 -14.62
CA ASN A 128 1.48 -12.71 -14.73
C ASN A 128 0.22 -11.88 -15.00
N VAL A 129 -0.65 -12.35 -15.88
CA VAL A 129 -1.92 -11.65 -16.18
C VAL A 129 -2.80 -11.59 -14.94
N VAL A 130 -3.02 -12.72 -14.27
CA VAL A 130 -3.86 -12.80 -13.05
C VAL A 130 -3.28 -11.95 -11.92
N SER A 131 -1.95 -11.93 -11.77
CA SER A 131 -1.27 -11.14 -10.73
C SER A 131 -1.40 -9.64 -10.92
N LEU A 132 -1.56 -9.15 -12.16
CA LEU A 132 -1.56 -7.72 -12.48
C LEU A 132 -2.93 -7.19 -12.90
N LEU A 133 -3.86 -8.07 -13.22
CA LEU A 133 -5.20 -7.70 -13.70
C LEU A 133 -5.92 -6.73 -12.76
N PRO A 134 -5.89 -6.89 -11.42
CA PRO A 134 -6.55 -5.96 -10.53
C PRO A 134 -5.98 -4.53 -10.57
N VAL A 135 -4.68 -4.36 -10.86
CA VAL A 135 -4.05 -3.02 -10.96
C VAL A 135 -4.62 -2.20 -12.12
N VAL A 136 -4.96 -2.89 -13.22
CA VAL A 136 -5.47 -2.24 -14.44
C VAL A 136 -6.98 -2.01 -14.35
N SER A 137 -7.66 -2.75 -13.48
CA SER A 137 -9.11 -2.65 -13.31
C SER A 137 -9.50 -1.41 -12.50
N PRO A 138 -10.56 -0.66 -12.88
CA PRO A 138 -11.11 0.37 -12.02
C PRO A 138 -11.51 -0.20 -10.63
N PRO A 139 -11.31 0.54 -9.54
CA PRO A 139 -11.48 0.02 -8.16
C PRO A 139 -12.83 -0.65 -7.89
N PHE A 140 -13.91 -0.11 -8.45
CA PHE A 140 -15.27 -0.62 -8.24
C PHE A 140 -15.62 -1.89 -9.03
N VAL A 141 -14.82 -2.26 -10.04
CA VAL A 141 -15.13 -3.42 -10.91
C VAL A 141 -15.08 -4.73 -10.12
N LEU A 142 -14.13 -4.89 -9.22
CA LEU A 142 -14.01 -6.08 -8.39
C LEU A 142 -15.19 -6.21 -7.41
N SER A 143 -15.65 -5.10 -6.82
CA SER A 143 -16.86 -5.09 -5.99
C SER A 143 -18.09 -5.50 -6.78
N LEU A 144 -18.34 -4.88 -7.94
CA LEU A 144 -19.46 -5.24 -8.80
C LEU A 144 -19.40 -6.69 -9.26
N SER A 145 -18.24 -7.15 -9.70
CA SER A 145 -18.03 -8.55 -10.09
C SER A 145 -18.30 -9.52 -8.95
N THR A 146 -17.86 -9.18 -7.73
CA THR A 146 -18.12 -9.99 -6.54
C THR A 146 -19.63 -10.06 -6.23
N ILE A 147 -20.34 -8.94 -6.34
CA ILE A 147 -21.80 -8.91 -6.14
C ILE A 147 -22.52 -9.72 -7.23
N MET A 148 -22.12 -9.58 -8.49
CA MET A 148 -22.72 -10.31 -9.60
C MET A 148 -22.45 -11.82 -9.57
N LEU A 149 -21.29 -12.23 -9.08
CA LEU A 149 -20.91 -13.65 -9.02
C LEU A 149 -21.38 -14.32 -7.72
N PHE A 150 -21.23 -13.66 -6.59
CA PHE A 150 -21.38 -14.24 -5.25
C PHE A 150 -22.49 -13.59 -4.41
N GLY A 151 -23.17 -12.54 -4.89
CA GLY A 151 -24.27 -11.89 -4.18
C GLY A 151 -25.51 -12.79 -4.05
N ARG A 152 -26.58 -12.25 -3.47
CA ARG A 152 -27.86 -12.97 -3.23
C ARG A 152 -28.45 -13.57 -4.50
N SER A 153 -28.29 -12.91 -5.65
CA SER A 153 -28.70 -13.38 -6.96
C SER A 153 -27.50 -13.71 -7.86
N GLY A 154 -26.35 -14.01 -7.25
CA GLY A 154 -25.10 -14.22 -7.96
C GLY A 154 -25.12 -15.48 -8.85
N ILE A 155 -24.47 -15.38 -9.99
CA ILE A 155 -24.42 -16.47 -10.98
C ILE A 155 -23.81 -17.73 -10.36
N ILE A 156 -22.72 -17.61 -9.61
CA ILE A 156 -22.05 -18.76 -8.99
C ILE A 156 -22.88 -19.28 -7.81
N THR A 157 -23.29 -18.41 -6.89
CA THR A 157 -24.00 -18.81 -5.68
C THR A 157 -25.35 -19.43 -5.98
N ARG A 158 -26.15 -18.81 -6.83
CA ARG A 158 -27.50 -19.27 -7.12
C ARG A 158 -27.56 -20.34 -8.20
N SER A 159 -26.89 -20.13 -9.34
CA SER A 159 -27.01 -21.01 -10.50
C SER A 159 -26.10 -22.24 -10.44
N LEU A 160 -24.88 -22.11 -9.84
CA LEU A 160 -23.92 -23.19 -9.79
C LEU A 160 -23.93 -23.94 -8.44
N LEU A 161 -23.93 -23.20 -7.34
CA LEU A 161 -23.83 -23.78 -5.99
C LEU A 161 -25.19 -23.98 -5.30
N HIS A 162 -26.30 -23.44 -5.88
CA HIS A 162 -27.64 -23.50 -5.34
C HIS A 162 -27.75 -22.93 -3.89
N ILE A 163 -26.91 -21.93 -3.57
CA ILE A 163 -26.92 -21.23 -2.30
C ILE A 163 -27.83 -20.01 -2.42
N TYR A 164 -28.99 -20.05 -1.76
CA TYR A 164 -30.01 -19.00 -1.87
C TYR A 164 -29.89 -17.91 -0.79
N ASP A 165 -29.10 -18.15 0.25
CA ASP A 165 -28.90 -17.21 1.38
C ASP A 165 -27.46 -16.70 1.44
N SER A 166 -26.89 -16.37 0.28
CA SER A 166 -25.54 -15.81 0.21
C SER A 166 -25.54 -14.34 0.57
N ASN A 167 -24.73 -13.95 1.55
CA ASN A 167 -24.51 -12.57 1.93
C ASN A 167 -23.02 -12.20 1.83
N VAL A 168 -22.67 -11.51 0.74
CA VAL A 168 -21.30 -11.01 0.51
C VAL A 168 -21.08 -9.59 1.04
N TYR A 169 -22.11 -8.97 1.58
CA TYR A 169 -22.05 -7.60 2.08
C TYR A 169 -21.40 -7.54 3.48
N GLY A 170 -20.87 -6.37 3.82
CA GLY A 170 -20.24 -6.10 5.10
C GLY A 170 -18.73 -6.38 5.10
N LEU A 171 -18.15 -6.45 6.30
CA LEU A 171 -16.72 -6.57 6.51
C LEU A 171 -16.07 -7.68 5.67
N LYS A 172 -16.67 -8.87 5.63
CA LYS A 172 -16.10 -10.03 4.92
C LYS A 172 -15.94 -9.74 3.42
N GLY A 173 -16.99 -9.19 2.80
CA GLY A 173 -16.96 -8.85 1.37
C GLY A 173 -15.96 -7.75 1.07
N ILE A 174 -15.94 -6.69 1.88
CA ILE A 174 -14.98 -5.59 1.68
C ILE A 174 -13.54 -6.12 1.79
N VAL A 175 -13.23 -6.91 2.83
CA VAL A 175 -11.88 -7.48 3.04
C VAL A 175 -11.46 -8.33 1.84
N VAL A 176 -12.32 -9.20 1.33
CA VAL A 176 -12.00 -10.03 0.16
C VAL A 176 -11.72 -9.17 -1.06
N VAL A 177 -12.61 -8.22 -1.37
CA VAL A 177 -12.47 -7.36 -2.55
C VAL A 177 -11.24 -6.46 -2.43
N GLN A 178 -11.04 -5.80 -1.30
CA GLN A 178 -9.86 -4.95 -1.10
C GLN A 178 -8.56 -5.76 -1.13
N THR A 179 -8.57 -6.96 -0.55
CA THR A 179 -7.39 -7.85 -0.61
C THR A 179 -7.04 -8.18 -2.05
N LEU A 180 -8.04 -8.54 -2.88
CA LEU A 180 -7.83 -8.79 -4.31
C LEU A 180 -7.41 -7.54 -5.09
N THR A 181 -7.87 -6.36 -4.68
CA THR A 181 -7.50 -5.09 -5.30
C THR A 181 -6.06 -4.71 -5.00
N PHE A 182 -5.61 -4.89 -3.76
CA PHE A 182 -4.34 -4.33 -3.28
C PHE A 182 -3.17 -5.32 -3.22
N PHE A 183 -3.42 -6.65 -3.22
CA PHE A 183 -2.30 -7.62 -3.19
C PHE A 183 -1.30 -7.46 -4.34
N PRO A 184 -1.68 -7.02 -5.56
CA PRO A 184 -0.70 -6.85 -6.63
C PRO A 184 0.33 -5.75 -6.34
N VAL A 185 -0.04 -4.73 -5.58
CA VAL A 185 0.89 -3.68 -5.14
C VAL A 185 1.95 -4.29 -4.22
N CYS A 186 1.52 -5.07 -3.22
CA CYS A 186 2.43 -5.83 -2.35
C CYS A 186 3.31 -6.78 -3.16
N TYR A 187 2.72 -7.52 -4.10
CA TYR A 187 3.44 -8.45 -4.97
C TYR A 187 4.56 -7.76 -5.75
N LEU A 188 4.28 -6.63 -6.41
CA LEU A 188 5.28 -5.89 -7.19
C LEU A 188 6.40 -5.35 -6.31
N MET A 189 6.08 -4.78 -5.15
CA MET A 189 7.06 -4.27 -4.19
C MET A 189 7.98 -5.39 -3.69
N LEU A 190 7.40 -6.49 -3.22
CA LEU A 190 8.14 -7.62 -2.64
C LEU A 190 8.94 -8.39 -3.70
N LYS A 191 8.39 -8.55 -4.91
CA LYS A 191 9.11 -9.11 -6.06
C LYS A 191 10.35 -8.29 -6.40
N GLY A 192 10.24 -6.95 -6.41
CA GLY A 192 11.38 -6.06 -6.67
C GLY A 192 12.48 -6.24 -5.63
N LEU A 193 12.10 -6.34 -4.35
CA LEU A 193 13.04 -6.56 -3.26
C LEU A 193 13.70 -7.95 -3.33
N LEU A 194 12.91 -9.01 -3.56
CA LEU A 194 13.43 -10.38 -3.70
C LEU A 194 14.45 -10.51 -4.83
N LYS A 195 14.22 -9.84 -5.96
CA LYS A 195 15.16 -9.86 -7.10
C LYS A 195 16.47 -9.14 -6.83
N ASN A 196 16.50 -8.24 -5.86
CA ASN A 196 17.70 -7.47 -5.50
C ASN A 196 18.55 -8.16 -4.41
N ILE A 197 18.10 -9.29 -3.86
CA ILE A 197 18.89 -10.09 -2.91
C ILE A 197 19.99 -10.81 -3.70
N ASP A 198 21.23 -10.73 -3.21
CA ASP A 198 22.38 -11.38 -3.83
C ASP A 198 22.19 -12.91 -3.77
N PRO A 199 22.17 -13.59 -4.94
CA PRO A 199 22.02 -15.05 -5.00
C PRO A 199 23.13 -15.81 -4.25
N SER A 200 24.31 -15.23 -4.12
CA SER A 200 25.46 -15.85 -3.44
C SER A 200 25.15 -16.17 -1.97
N LEU A 201 24.33 -15.36 -1.30
CA LEU A 201 23.90 -15.60 0.08
C LEU A 201 23.07 -16.88 0.21
N GLU A 202 22.20 -17.12 -0.78
CA GLU A 202 21.36 -18.32 -0.80
C GLU A 202 22.17 -19.56 -1.18
N GLU A 203 23.12 -19.41 -2.13
CA GLU A 203 24.02 -20.48 -2.55
C GLU A 203 24.89 -20.93 -1.37
N ALA A 204 25.52 -20.00 -0.66
CA ALA A 204 26.30 -20.30 0.53
C ALA A 204 25.49 -21.06 1.61
N ALA A 205 24.23 -20.66 1.82
CA ALA A 205 23.35 -21.38 2.75
C ALA A 205 22.99 -22.79 2.28
N ARG A 206 22.91 -23.02 0.97
CA ARG A 206 22.68 -24.36 0.40
C ARG A 206 23.91 -25.25 0.47
N ASP A 207 25.10 -24.69 0.28
CA ASP A 207 26.37 -25.43 0.32
C ASP A 207 26.64 -26.06 1.70
N ILE A 208 26.15 -25.41 2.77
CA ILE A 208 26.19 -25.98 4.13
C ILE A 208 25.02 -26.95 4.43
N GLY A 209 24.23 -27.33 3.40
CA GLY A 209 23.19 -28.36 3.50
C GLY A 209 21.82 -27.86 3.93
N ALA A 210 21.54 -26.54 3.92
CA ALA A 210 20.23 -26.05 4.30
C ALA A 210 19.16 -26.36 3.24
N SER A 211 17.97 -26.81 3.69
CA SER A 211 16.83 -27.03 2.81
C SER A 211 16.30 -25.72 2.23
N ARG A 212 15.60 -25.76 1.09
CA ARG A 212 15.05 -24.55 0.42
C ARG A 212 14.23 -23.67 1.35
N MET A 213 13.36 -24.26 2.17
CA MET A 213 12.54 -23.51 3.13
C MET A 213 13.42 -22.87 4.21
N LYS A 214 14.44 -23.59 4.69
CA LYS A 214 15.38 -23.07 5.69
C LYS A 214 16.17 -21.91 5.12
N VAL A 215 16.66 -22.01 3.87
CA VAL A 215 17.32 -20.89 3.17
C VAL A 215 16.40 -19.69 3.10
N PHE A 216 15.17 -19.86 2.61
CA PHE A 216 14.21 -18.76 2.49
C PHE A 216 13.92 -18.05 3.83
N THR A 217 13.67 -18.82 4.88
CA THR A 217 13.35 -18.26 6.21
C THR A 217 14.55 -17.63 6.92
N THR A 218 15.78 -18.03 6.55
CA THR A 218 17.00 -17.54 7.22
C THR A 218 17.68 -16.38 6.48
N VAL A 219 17.55 -16.32 5.15
CA VAL A 219 18.24 -15.30 4.33
C VAL A 219 17.23 -14.32 3.73
N PRO A 220 16.38 -14.67 2.75
CA PRO A 220 15.49 -13.70 2.12
C PRO A 220 14.45 -13.10 3.08
N LEU A 221 13.78 -13.91 3.89
CA LEU A 221 12.69 -13.44 4.72
C LEU A 221 13.09 -12.37 5.75
N PRO A 222 14.20 -12.50 6.50
CA PRO A 222 14.68 -11.43 7.38
C PRO A 222 15.07 -10.15 6.64
N LEU A 223 15.67 -10.28 5.46
CA LEU A 223 16.03 -9.13 4.61
C LEU A 223 14.79 -8.42 4.06
N LEU A 224 13.69 -9.14 3.89
CA LEU A 224 12.40 -8.60 3.43
C LEU A 224 11.59 -7.93 4.54
N LEU A 225 11.90 -8.10 5.83
CA LEU A 225 11.08 -7.56 6.93
C LEU A 225 10.78 -6.06 6.78
N PRO A 226 11.73 -5.18 6.45
CA PRO A 226 11.42 -3.78 6.20
C PRO A 226 10.49 -3.57 5.00
N GLY A 227 10.67 -4.39 3.95
CA GLY A 227 9.82 -4.37 2.76
C GLY A 227 8.41 -4.87 3.02
N LEU A 228 8.25 -5.90 3.86
CA LEU A 228 6.95 -6.39 4.32
C LEU A 228 6.21 -5.31 5.13
N GLY A 229 6.94 -4.61 6.02
CA GLY A 229 6.37 -3.48 6.75
C GLY A 229 5.90 -2.36 5.83
N ASN A 230 6.69 -2.01 4.80
CA ASN A 230 6.30 -1.02 3.80
C ASN A 230 5.09 -1.47 2.97
N ALA A 231 5.09 -2.70 2.48
CA ALA A 231 3.96 -3.25 1.71
C ALA A 231 2.66 -3.24 2.54
N PHE A 232 2.75 -3.65 3.81
CA PHE A 232 1.63 -3.59 4.75
C PHE A 232 1.14 -2.16 4.95
N LEU A 233 2.04 -1.20 5.23
CA LEU A 233 1.65 0.19 5.47
C LEU A 233 0.99 0.82 4.24
N VAL A 234 1.53 0.58 3.05
CA VAL A 234 0.92 1.09 1.80
C VAL A 234 -0.48 0.55 1.65
N THR A 235 -0.69 -0.76 1.75
CA THR A 235 -2.02 -1.37 1.58
C THR A 235 -2.97 -1.04 2.73
N PHE A 236 -2.47 -0.84 3.94
CA PHE A 236 -3.25 -0.32 5.07
C PHE A 236 -3.79 1.09 4.75
N ILE A 237 -2.94 2.00 4.28
CA ILE A 237 -3.32 3.37 3.91
C ILE A 237 -4.32 3.35 2.75
N GLU A 238 -4.07 2.57 1.70
CA GLU A 238 -4.99 2.39 0.57
C GLU A 238 -6.36 1.88 1.02
N SER A 239 -6.40 0.91 1.93
CA SER A 239 -7.64 0.37 2.49
C SER A 239 -8.41 1.41 3.33
N VAL A 240 -7.70 2.19 4.15
CA VAL A 240 -8.32 3.27 4.97
C VAL A 240 -8.88 4.39 4.10
N ALA A 241 -8.20 4.72 3.00
CA ALA A 241 -8.59 5.76 2.06
C ALA A 241 -9.65 5.28 1.04
N ASP A 242 -9.88 3.98 0.92
CA ASP A 242 -10.81 3.43 -0.06
C ASP A 242 -12.26 3.77 0.29
N PHE A 243 -12.89 4.45 -0.64
CA PHE A 243 -14.31 4.81 -0.59
C PHE A 243 -15.16 3.87 -1.44
N ALA A 244 -14.64 3.48 -2.63
CA ALA A 244 -15.43 2.84 -3.66
C ALA A 244 -15.90 1.44 -3.27
N ASN A 245 -15.01 0.60 -2.74
CA ASN A 245 -15.38 -0.76 -2.35
C ASN A 245 -16.32 -0.78 -1.14
N PRO A 246 -16.07 -0.06 -0.02
CA PRO A 246 -17.01 0.00 1.09
C PRO A 246 -18.38 0.57 0.70
N MET A 247 -18.44 1.54 -0.21
CA MET A 247 -19.71 2.12 -0.67
C MET A 247 -20.59 1.13 -1.43
N LEU A 248 -19.98 0.22 -2.20
CA LEU A 248 -20.71 -0.76 -3.02
C LEU A 248 -21.06 -2.04 -2.26
N ILE A 249 -20.11 -2.58 -1.48
CA ILE A 249 -20.26 -3.90 -0.85
C ILE A 249 -20.31 -3.85 0.68
N GLY A 250 -20.21 -2.64 1.27
CA GLY A 250 -20.18 -2.45 2.72
C GLY A 250 -21.46 -2.85 3.43
N GLY A 251 -22.63 -2.66 2.81
CA GLY A 251 -23.91 -2.87 3.50
C GLY A 251 -24.00 -2.00 4.74
N ASP A 252 -24.21 -2.62 5.92
CA ASP A 252 -24.29 -1.93 7.21
C ASP A 252 -22.92 -1.68 7.86
N TYR A 253 -21.80 -1.99 7.18
CA TYR A 253 -20.46 -1.78 7.68
C TYR A 253 -19.93 -0.40 7.30
N ASP A 254 -20.24 0.58 8.13
CA ASP A 254 -19.79 1.97 7.93
C ASP A 254 -18.28 2.10 8.11
N THR A 255 -17.62 2.76 7.13
CA THR A 255 -16.21 3.21 7.21
C THR A 255 -16.15 4.74 7.33
N LEU A 256 -14.99 5.29 7.70
CA LEU A 256 -14.83 6.75 7.77
C LEU A 256 -15.09 7.41 6.41
N ALA A 257 -14.53 6.88 5.35
CA ALA A 257 -14.68 7.43 4.00
C ALA A 257 -16.16 7.49 3.58
N THR A 258 -16.91 6.41 3.77
CA THR A 258 -18.35 6.37 3.44
C THR A 258 -19.18 7.25 4.38
N THR A 259 -18.84 7.27 5.68
CA THR A 259 -19.56 8.09 6.67
C THR A 259 -19.38 9.59 6.39
N ILE A 260 -18.19 10.04 6.07
CA ILE A 260 -17.91 11.44 5.71
C ILE A 260 -18.70 11.83 4.46
N TYR A 261 -18.65 11.01 3.43
CA TYR A 261 -19.37 11.27 2.18
C TYR A 261 -20.87 11.44 2.40
N LEU A 262 -21.51 10.51 3.15
CA LEU A 262 -22.94 10.53 3.42
C LEU A 262 -23.38 11.66 4.37
N GLN A 263 -22.46 12.36 5.03
CA GLN A 263 -22.76 13.53 5.85
C GLN A 263 -22.67 14.84 5.08
N VAL A 264 -22.00 14.85 3.93
CA VAL A 264 -21.80 16.04 3.08
C VAL A 264 -22.84 16.10 1.96
N THR A 265 -23.40 14.95 1.58
CA THR A 265 -24.47 14.85 0.55
C THR A 265 -25.85 14.84 1.19
#